data_125042b03cf017b5344b1d811e988746
#
_entry.id   125042b03cf017b5344b1d811e988746
#
_cell.length_a   1.000
_cell.length_b   1.000
_cell.length_c   1.000
_cell.angle_alpha   90.00
_cell.angle_beta   90.00
_cell.angle_gamma   90.00
#
_symmetry.space_group_name_H-M   'P 1'
#
loop_
_entity.id
_entity.type
_entity.pdbx_description
1 polymer ?
#
loop_
_entity_poly.entity_id
_entity_poly.type
_entity_poly.pdbx_seq_one_letter_code
_entity_poly.pdbx_strand_id
1 'polypeptide(L)'
;MEPKQYYIGIDVGGTSVKEGLFDEDGNLLAKASVPTPPIVDAAGFAAVTEAIDQVVAKAQIPRAFVSGIGLAVPCPIPASGDAKVKANIAINLPELKIAIQEHCPDAVVKYENDANAAAMGEAWLGSAKGVQNVVMVTIGTGVGGGVIVNGDVVSGVVGAGGEIGHMCLNPAEERTCGCGGHGHLEQYSSATGVVSNYLAECKKAGVEPIELTGPSDSKDVFQACREGDK
;
A
#
# COMPACT_ATOMS: atom_id res chain seq x y z
N MET A 1 -9.12 0.63 -36.27
CA MET A 1 -9.17 0.18 -34.86
C MET A 1 -8.12 0.98 -34.14
N GLU A 2 -8.50 1.68 -33.10
CA GLU A 2 -7.50 2.30 -32.21
C GLU A 2 -6.62 1.21 -31.60
N PRO A 3 -5.31 1.47 -31.44
CA PRO A 3 -4.43 0.49 -30.82
C PRO A 3 -4.91 0.22 -29.37
N LYS A 4 -4.95 -1.04 -28.98
CA LYS A 4 -5.31 -1.41 -27.59
C LYS A 4 -4.32 -0.75 -26.63
N GLN A 5 -4.84 -0.17 -25.57
CA GLN A 5 -4.07 0.45 -24.51
C GLN A 5 -3.92 -0.51 -23.33
N TYR A 6 -2.75 -0.55 -22.73
CA TYR A 6 -2.48 -1.37 -21.57
C TYR A 6 -1.91 -0.52 -20.44
N TYR A 7 -2.12 -0.96 -19.22
CA TYR A 7 -1.76 -0.24 -18.02
C TYR A 7 -1.02 -1.16 -17.05
N ILE A 8 -0.02 -0.62 -16.36
CA ILE A 8 0.70 -1.35 -15.32
C ILE A 8 0.43 -0.69 -13.98
N GLY A 9 0.00 -1.50 -13.00
CA GLY A 9 -0.04 -1.12 -11.60
C GLY A 9 1.16 -1.72 -10.86
N ILE A 10 1.88 -0.91 -10.10
CA ILE A 10 3.04 -1.30 -9.29
C ILE A 10 2.73 -1.00 -7.83
N ASP A 11 2.64 -2.04 -6.99
CA ASP A 11 2.49 -1.93 -5.54
C ASP A 11 3.87 -2.09 -4.88
N VAL A 12 4.38 -1.02 -4.32
CA VAL A 12 5.70 -0.98 -3.66
C VAL A 12 5.53 -1.22 -2.18
N GLY A 13 5.46 -2.49 -1.79
CA GLY A 13 5.36 -2.88 -0.39
C GLY A 13 6.72 -3.01 0.32
N GLY A 14 6.72 -3.11 1.64
CA GLY A 14 7.95 -3.24 2.45
C GLY A 14 8.72 -4.54 2.23
N THR A 15 8.08 -5.60 1.74
CA THR A 15 8.68 -6.93 1.54
C THR A 15 8.75 -7.35 0.09
N SER A 16 7.84 -6.88 -0.74
CA SER A 16 7.76 -7.18 -2.16
C SER A 16 7.20 -6.02 -2.97
N VAL A 17 7.75 -5.83 -4.17
CA VAL A 17 7.16 -5.04 -5.23
C VAL A 17 6.31 -5.98 -6.06
N LYS A 18 5.04 -5.66 -6.24
CA LYS A 18 4.09 -6.45 -7.03
C LYS A 18 3.64 -5.65 -8.23
N GLU A 19 3.55 -6.29 -9.36
CA GLU A 19 3.15 -5.66 -10.61
C GLU A 19 2.04 -6.45 -11.29
N GLY A 20 1.08 -5.71 -11.85
CA GLY A 20 0.01 -6.23 -12.66
C GLY A 20 -0.11 -5.46 -13.96
N LEU A 21 -0.27 -6.17 -15.07
CA LEU A 21 -0.59 -5.59 -16.37
C LEU A 21 -2.07 -5.82 -16.67
N PHE A 22 -2.74 -4.76 -17.07
CA PHE A 22 -4.18 -4.71 -17.28
C PHE A 22 -4.51 -4.19 -18.67
N ASP A 23 -5.64 -4.61 -19.20
CA ASP A 23 -6.26 -3.97 -20.37
C ASP A 23 -7.09 -2.72 -19.96
N GLU A 24 -7.69 -2.07 -20.93
CA GLU A 24 -8.51 -0.87 -20.75
C GLU A 24 -9.80 -1.11 -19.92
N ASP A 25 -10.27 -2.35 -19.86
CA ASP A 25 -11.43 -2.74 -19.05
C ASP A 25 -11.04 -3.12 -17.60
N GLY A 26 -9.74 -3.13 -17.28
CA GLY A 26 -9.20 -3.49 -15.98
C GLY A 26 -9.04 -4.99 -15.75
N ASN A 27 -9.09 -5.80 -16.82
CA ASN A 27 -8.81 -7.23 -16.69
C ASN A 27 -7.31 -7.45 -16.48
N LEU A 28 -6.95 -8.20 -15.43
CA LEU A 28 -5.56 -8.56 -15.13
C LEU A 28 -5.06 -9.61 -16.13
N LEU A 29 -4.08 -9.25 -16.96
CA LEU A 29 -3.51 -10.11 -18.00
C LEU A 29 -2.27 -10.88 -17.53
N ALA A 30 -1.45 -10.24 -16.72
CA ALA A 30 -0.25 -10.85 -16.14
C ALA A 30 0.10 -10.19 -14.80
N LYS A 31 0.86 -10.90 -13.98
CA LYS A 31 1.42 -10.39 -12.74
C LYS A 31 2.85 -10.87 -12.51
N ALA A 32 3.64 -10.03 -11.85
CA ALA A 32 4.97 -10.33 -11.35
C ALA A 32 5.09 -9.90 -9.88
N SER A 33 6.07 -10.44 -9.19
CA SER A 33 6.44 -10.00 -7.84
C SER A 33 7.92 -10.25 -7.64
N VAL A 34 8.61 -9.25 -7.10
CA VAL A 34 10.02 -9.33 -6.71
C VAL A 34 10.18 -8.89 -5.26
N PRO A 35 11.19 -9.38 -4.52
CA PRO A 35 11.51 -8.83 -3.20
C PRO A 35 11.80 -7.33 -3.32
N THR A 36 11.37 -6.52 -2.33
CA THR A 36 11.64 -5.08 -2.33
C THR A 36 13.12 -4.82 -2.03
N PRO A 37 13.91 -4.32 -2.99
CA PRO A 37 15.25 -3.82 -2.72
C PRO A 37 15.17 -2.42 -2.11
N PRO A 38 16.29 -1.87 -1.59
CA PRO A 38 16.40 -0.42 -1.44
C PRO A 38 16.25 0.26 -2.82
N ILE A 39 15.21 1.11 -2.97
CA ILE A 39 14.87 1.76 -4.26
C ILE A 39 15.42 3.20 -4.22
N VAL A 40 16.73 3.35 -4.03
CA VAL A 40 17.40 4.65 -3.83
C VAL A 40 18.51 4.94 -4.84
N ASP A 41 18.83 3.96 -5.68
CA ASP A 41 19.91 4.02 -6.65
C ASP A 41 19.56 3.25 -7.94
N ALA A 42 20.47 3.28 -8.90
CA ALA A 42 20.28 2.64 -10.20
C ALA A 42 19.96 1.14 -10.11
N ALA A 43 20.52 0.41 -9.14
CA ALA A 43 20.25 -1.02 -8.97
C ALA A 43 18.81 -1.26 -8.47
N GLY A 44 18.34 -0.46 -7.51
CA GLY A 44 16.97 -0.51 -7.03
C GLY A 44 15.95 -0.11 -8.11
N PHE A 45 16.25 0.90 -8.92
CA PHE A 45 15.40 1.31 -10.05
C PHE A 45 15.36 0.23 -11.14
N ALA A 46 16.50 -0.40 -11.44
CA ALA A 46 16.58 -1.50 -12.41
C ALA A 46 15.70 -2.67 -11.98
N ALA A 47 15.67 -3.04 -10.70
CA ALA A 47 14.84 -4.14 -10.21
C ALA A 47 13.33 -3.90 -10.47
N VAL A 48 12.86 -2.65 -10.37
CA VAL A 48 11.47 -2.28 -10.69
C VAL A 48 11.24 -2.32 -12.21
N THR A 49 12.15 -1.76 -13.01
CA THR A 49 11.98 -1.76 -14.48
C THR A 49 12.12 -3.15 -15.09
N GLU A 50 12.94 -4.03 -14.54
CA GLU A 50 13.02 -5.44 -14.91
C GLU A 50 11.73 -6.21 -14.61
N ALA A 51 11.05 -5.88 -13.51
CA ALA A 51 9.74 -6.48 -13.20
C ALA A 51 8.67 -6.01 -14.21
N ILE A 52 8.73 -4.76 -14.70
CA ILE A 52 7.91 -4.29 -15.84
C ILE A 52 8.16 -5.17 -17.07
N ASP A 53 9.41 -5.43 -17.42
CA ASP A 53 9.75 -6.29 -18.56
C ASP A 53 9.22 -7.72 -18.37
N GLN A 54 9.27 -8.26 -17.15
CA GLN A 54 8.72 -9.58 -16.85
C GLN A 54 7.20 -9.64 -17.05
N VAL A 55 6.46 -8.61 -16.62
CA VAL A 55 5.00 -8.62 -16.71
C VAL A 55 4.53 -8.45 -18.16
N VAL A 56 5.18 -7.60 -18.96
CA VAL A 56 4.85 -7.45 -20.40
C VAL A 56 5.24 -8.69 -21.20
N ALA A 57 6.37 -9.32 -20.89
CA ALA A 57 6.78 -10.56 -21.52
C ALA A 57 5.80 -11.71 -21.22
N LYS A 58 5.35 -11.87 -19.98
CA LYS A 58 4.34 -12.86 -19.59
C LYS A 58 3.02 -12.67 -20.34
N ALA A 59 2.61 -11.41 -20.54
CA ALA A 59 1.39 -11.08 -21.27
C ALA A 59 1.57 -11.17 -22.80
N GLN A 60 2.80 -11.30 -23.28
CA GLN A 60 3.16 -11.25 -24.71
C GLN A 60 2.72 -9.93 -25.39
N ILE A 61 2.81 -8.82 -24.66
CA ILE A 61 2.43 -7.48 -25.10
C ILE A 61 3.70 -6.65 -25.27
N PRO A 62 3.92 -6.00 -26.42
CA PRO A 62 5.05 -5.08 -26.57
C PRO A 62 4.93 -3.90 -25.60
N ARG A 63 6.04 -3.54 -24.93
CA ARG A 63 6.10 -2.44 -23.96
C ARG A 63 5.60 -1.10 -24.54
N ALA A 64 5.81 -0.85 -25.81
CA ALA A 64 5.30 0.35 -26.50
C ALA A 64 3.77 0.52 -26.49
N PHE A 65 3.02 -0.53 -26.14
CA PHE A 65 1.57 -0.45 -25.98
C PHE A 65 1.12 -0.14 -24.54
N VAL A 66 2.06 -0.01 -23.61
CA VAL A 66 1.78 0.44 -22.25
C VAL A 66 1.59 1.96 -22.26
N SER A 67 0.36 2.38 -22.05
CA SER A 67 -0.05 3.80 -22.08
C SER A 67 0.06 4.49 -20.71
N GLY A 68 0.03 3.73 -19.63
CA GLY A 68 0.11 4.29 -18.28
C GLY A 68 0.68 3.33 -17.26
N ILE A 69 1.42 3.88 -16.30
CA ILE A 69 2.00 3.16 -15.17
C ILE A 69 1.65 3.90 -13.88
N GLY A 70 0.95 3.22 -12.98
CA GLY A 70 0.59 3.72 -11.64
C GLY A 70 1.42 3.03 -10.57
N LEU A 71 2.08 3.82 -9.71
CA LEU A 71 2.79 3.30 -8.54
C LEU A 71 1.97 3.57 -7.28
N ALA A 72 1.66 2.52 -6.55
CA ALA A 72 1.13 2.60 -5.18
C ALA A 72 2.29 2.52 -4.20
N VAL A 73 2.41 3.50 -3.30
CA VAL A 73 3.54 3.64 -2.39
C VAL A 73 3.07 3.89 -0.95
N PRO A 74 3.76 3.33 0.07
CA PRO A 74 3.31 3.43 1.46
C PRO A 74 3.74 4.77 2.09
N CYS A 75 3.29 5.87 1.50
CA CYS A 75 3.60 7.21 1.98
C CYS A 75 2.58 8.25 1.52
N PRO A 76 2.39 9.34 2.26
CA PRO A 76 1.51 10.43 1.88
C PRO A 76 1.92 11.06 0.54
N ILE A 77 0.98 11.19 -0.38
CA ILE A 77 1.18 11.86 -1.67
C ILE A 77 0.25 13.08 -1.71
N PRO A 78 0.78 14.31 -1.68
CA PRO A 78 -0.04 15.50 -1.78
C PRO A 78 -0.64 15.65 -3.19
N ALA A 79 -1.74 16.37 -3.29
CA ALA A 79 -2.43 16.64 -4.57
C ALA A 79 -1.53 17.31 -5.62
N SER A 80 -0.46 18.02 -5.20
CA SER A 80 0.55 18.56 -6.13
C SER A 80 1.41 17.48 -6.79
N GLY A 81 1.42 16.26 -6.27
CA GLY A 81 2.30 15.18 -6.71
C GLY A 81 3.76 15.30 -6.26
N ASP A 82 4.09 16.35 -5.50
CA ASP A 82 5.45 16.56 -4.98
C ASP A 82 5.65 15.79 -3.67
N ALA A 83 5.92 14.51 -3.79
CA ALA A 83 6.19 13.66 -2.62
C ALA A 83 7.53 14.02 -1.97
N LYS A 84 7.48 14.83 -0.92
CA LYS A 84 8.63 15.05 0.00
C LYS A 84 8.53 14.01 1.11
N VAL A 85 8.93 12.76 0.82
CA VAL A 85 8.50 11.67 1.68
C VAL A 85 9.63 11.02 2.43
N LYS A 86 9.39 10.80 3.75
CA LYS A 86 9.97 9.67 4.47
C LYS A 86 8.93 8.54 4.44
N ALA A 87 9.10 7.61 3.53
CA ALA A 87 8.39 6.35 3.56
C ALA A 87 9.02 5.42 4.62
N ASN A 88 8.25 4.43 5.09
CA ASN A 88 8.77 3.35 5.92
C ASN A 88 9.73 2.42 5.15
N ILE A 89 9.96 2.70 3.89
CA ILE A 89 10.88 2.01 2.99
C ILE A 89 11.90 3.01 2.41
N ALA A 90 13.09 2.51 2.10
CA ALA A 90 14.12 3.30 1.44
C ALA A 90 13.76 3.47 -0.06
N ILE A 91 13.15 4.59 -0.43
CA ILE A 91 12.72 4.89 -1.79
C ILE A 91 13.02 6.35 -2.17
N ASN A 92 13.53 6.55 -3.38
CA ASN A 92 13.65 7.84 -4.04
C ASN A 92 12.63 7.92 -5.18
N LEU A 93 11.41 8.35 -4.86
CA LEU A 93 10.29 8.38 -5.81
C LEU A 93 10.53 9.25 -7.04
N PRO A 94 11.09 10.48 -6.94
CA PRO A 94 11.38 11.30 -8.11
C PRO A 94 12.31 10.60 -9.11
N GLU A 95 13.40 10.02 -8.64
CA GLU A 95 14.37 9.30 -9.49
C GLU A 95 13.78 7.99 -10.04
N LEU A 96 13.02 7.25 -9.24
CA LEU A 96 12.31 6.06 -9.71
C LEU A 96 11.34 6.40 -10.83
N LYS A 97 10.57 7.49 -10.70
CA LYS A 97 9.66 7.95 -11.76
C LYS A 97 10.40 8.26 -13.05
N ILE A 98 11.55 8.93 -12.95
CA ILE A 98 12.41 9.24 -14.11
C ILE A 98 12.88 7.92 -14.75
N ALA A 99 13.41 6.99 -13.99
CA ALA A 99 13.88 5.70 -14.49
C ALA A 99 12.77 4.90 -15.21
N ILE A 100 11.56 4.88 -14.65
CA ILE A 100 10.41 4.22 -15.30
C ILE A 100 10.00 4.96 -16.56
N GLN A 101 10.00 6.29 -16.55
CA GLN A 101 9.65 7.10 -17.72
C GLN A 101 10.66 6.92 -18.87
N GLU A 102 11.96 6.82 -18.56
CA GLU A 102 13.00 6.52 -19.54
C GLU A 102 12.87 5.10 -20.09
N HIS A 103 12.49 4.14 -19.23
CA HIS A 103 12.27 2.75 -19.62
C HIS A 103 11.00 2.56 -20.47
N CYS A 104 9.94 3.34 -20.19
CA CYS A 104 8.66 3.29 -20.87
C CYS A 104 8.30 4.72 -21.37
N PRO A 105 8.96 5.24 -22.41
CA PRO A 105 8.83 6.65 -22.82
C PRO A 105 7.43 7.04 -23.27
N ASP A 106 6.65 6.09 -23.77
CA ASP A 106 5.28 6.32 -24.27
C ASP A 106 4.21 6.27 -23.16
N ALA A 107 4.57 5.81 -21.96
CA ALA A 107 3.65 5.66 -20.83
C ALA A 107 3.58 6.93 -19.97
N VAL A 108 2.39 7.27 -19.49
CA VAL A 108 2.22 8.28 -18.43
C VAL A 108 2.48 7.64 -17.06
N VAL A 109 3.50 8.12 -16.34
CA VAL A 109 3.86 7.59 -15.01
C VAL A 109 3.31 8.47 -13.90
N LYS A 110 2.49 7.89 -13.01
CA LYS A 110 1.93 8.54 -11.82
C LYS A 110 2.18 7.68 -10.59
N TYR A 111 2.20 8.30 -9.41
CA TYR A 111 2.22 7.58 -8.13
C TYR A 111 1.15 8.15 -7.19
N GLU A 112 0.66 7.29 -6.30
CA GLU A 112 -0.36 7.59 -5.31
C GLU A 112 -0.04 6.81 -4.01
N ASN A 113 -0.61 7.24 -2.90
CA ASN A 113 -0.60 6.45 -1.66
C ASN A 113 -1.28 5.09 -1.89
N ASP A 114 -0.75 4.02 -1.29
CA ASP A 114 -1.22 2.64 -1.47
C ASP A 114 -2.69 2.43 -1.04
N ALA A 115 -3.12 3.01 0.08
CA ALA A 115 -4.52 2.92 0.54
C ALA A 115 -5.46 3.75 -0.34
N ASN A 116 -5.03 4.92 -0.83
CA ASN A 116 -5.76 5.70 -1.81
C ASN A 116 -5.91 4.95 -3.13
N ALA A 117 -4.83 4.35 -3.63
CA ALA A 117 -4.85 3.54 -4.85
C ALA A 117 -5.79 2.34 -4.70
N ALA A 118 -5.80 1.68 -3.54
CA ALA A 118 -6.73 0.60 -3.25
C ALA A 118 -8.19 1.10 -3.23
N ALA A 119 -8.47 2.25 -2.60
CA ALA A 119 -9.80 2.84 -2.60
C ALA A 119 -10.29 3.19 -4.03
N MET A 120 -9.39 3.72 -4.87
CA MET A 120 -9.69 3.97 -6.28
C MET A 120 -10.00 2.67 -7.04
N GLY A 121 -9.25 1.62 -6.80
CA GLY A 121 -9.49 0.29 -7.40
C GLY A 121 -10.87 -0.27 -7.04
N GLU A 122 -11.24 -0.19 -5.76
CA GLU A 122 -12.55 -0.61 -5.27
C GLU A 122 -13.71 0.24 -5.84
N ALA A 123 -13.51 1.54 -5.99
CA ALA A 123 -14.49 2.43 -6.61
C ALA A 123 -14.63 2.21 -8.12
N TRP A 124 -13.57 1.79 -8.79
CA TRP A 124 -13.58 1.53 -10.23
C TRP A 124 -14.17 0.16 -10.57
N LEU A 125 -13.63 -0.91 -9.99
CA LEU A 125 -13.96 -2.30 -10.38
C LEU A 125 -14.44 -3.18 -9.21
N GLY A 126 -14.30 -2.71 -7.97
CA GLY A 126 -14.55 -3.50 -6.77
C GLY A 126 -15.93 -3.28 -6.16
N SER A 127 -15.98 -3.44 -4.84
CA SER A 127 -17.19 -3.40 -4.03
C SER A 127 -17.87 -2.02 -3.98
N ALA A 128 -17.12 -0.95 -4.26
CA ALA A 128 -17.62 0.43 -4.27
C ALA A 128 -17.92 0.95 -5.70
N LYS A 129 -17.98 0.07 -6.71
CA LYS A 129 -18.24 0.48 -8.10
C LYS A 129 -19.55 1.27 -8.23
N GLY A 130 -19.42 2.47 -8.80
CA GLY A 130 -20.56 3.39 -9.01
C GLY A 130 -20.91 4.24 -7.79
N VAL A 131 -20.19 4.10 -6.67
CA VAL A 131 -20.38 4.92 -5.47
C VAL A 131 -19.45 6.15 -5.54
N GLN A 132 -20.01 7.35 -5.35
CA GLN A 132 -19.25 8.60 -5.44
C GLN A 132 -18.55 9.00 -4.15
N ASN A 133 -19.00 8.48 -3.01
CA ASN A 133 -18.42 8.80 -1.69
C ASN A 133 -18.08 7.51 -0.98
N VAL A 134 -16.79 7.27 -0.75
CA VAL A 134 -16.25 6.02 -0.22
C VAL A 134 -15.25 6.32 0.88
N VAL A 135 -15.32 5.56 1.96
CA VAL A 135 -14.24 5.45 2.94
C VAL A 135 -13.81 3.99 2.93
N MET A 136 -12.58 3.76 2.53
CA MET A 136 -11.94 2.46 2.57
C MET A 136 -10.98 2.40 3.76
N VAL A 137 -10.99 1.28 4.47
CA VAL A 137 -10.06 1.01 5.58
C VAL A 137 -9.29 -0.25 5.25
N THR A 138 -7.97 -0.16 5.22
CA THR A 138 -7.09 -1.31 5.09
C THR A 138 -6.54 -1.70 6.44
N ILE A 139 -6.69 -2.96 6.83
CA ILE A 139 -6.16 -3.51 8.10
C ILE A 139 -5.17 -4.61 7.76
N GLY A 140 -3.90 -4.34 8.03
CA GLY A 140 -2.78 -5.24 7.81
C GLY A 140 -1.74 -5.07 8.90
N THR A 141 -0.46 -5.01 8.56
CA THR A 141 0.63 -4.67 9.48
C THR A 141 0.37 -3.33 10.19
N GLY A 142 -0.19 -2.36 9.47
CA GLY A 142 -0.72 -1.10 9.96
C GLY A 142 -2.21 -0.93 9.66
N VAL A 143 -2.71 0.30 9.80
CA VAL A 143 -4.06 0.73 9.39
C VAL A 143 -3.94 1.88 8.41
N GLY A 144 -4.33 1.64 7.16
CA GLY A 144 -4.43 2.66 6.13
C GLY A 144 -5.88 3.06 5.86
N GLY A 145 -6.07 4.16 5.14
CA GLY A 145 -7.37 4.58 4.68
C GLY A 145 -7.31 5.36 3.38
N GLY A 146 -8.36 5.22 2.58
CA GLY A 146 -8.59 6.02 1.39
C GLY A 146 -9.97 6.64 1.44
N VAL A 147 -10.06 7.94 1.19
CA VAL A 147 -11.32 8.68 1.20
C VAL A 147 -11.58 9.24 -0.19
N ILE A 148 -12.77 8.95 -0.73
CA ILE A 148 -13.25 9.48 -2.01
C ILE A 148 -14.50 10.31 -1.72
N VAL A 149 -14.54 11.53 -2.25
CA VAL A 149 -15.69 12.42 -2.15
C VAL A 149 -16.03 12.95 -3.55
N ASN A 150 -17.27 12.77 -3.97
CA ASN A 150 -17.76 13.15 -5.30
C ASN A 150 -16.93 12.52 -6.45
N GLY A 151 -16.37 11.34 -6.23
CA GLY A 151 -15.53 10.62 -7.20
C GLY A 151 -14.05 10.97 -7.16
N ASP A 152 -13.64 11.96 -6.36
CA ASP A 152 -12.25 12.40 -6.23
C ASP A 152 -11.61 11.92 -4.93
N VAL A 153 -10.36 11.49 -5.00
CA VAL A 153 -9.57 11.11 -3.81
C VAL A 153 -9.25 12.35 -2.98
N VAL A 154 -9.51 12.27 -1.68
CA VAL A 154 -9.17 13.33 -0.71
C VAL A 154 -7.74 13.12 -0.23
N SER A 155 -6.76 13.59 -0.99
CA SER A 155 -5.34 13.51 -0.59
C SER A 155 -4.97 14.51 0.50
N GLY A 156 -5.69 15.66 0.57
CA GLY A 156 -5.34 16.76 1.47
C GLY A 156 -4.09 17.54 1.00
N VAL A 157 -3.79 18.64 1.67
CA VAL A 157 -2.70 19.57 1.29
C VAL A 157 -1.32 18.89 1.37
N VAL A 158 -1.14 18.01 2.35
CA VAL A 158 0.15 17.32 2.62
C VAL A 158 0.11 15.82 2.28
N GLY A 159 -0.96 15.35 1.64
CA GLY A 159 -1.13 13.94 1.30
C GLY A 159 -1.70 13.07 2.43
N ALA A 160 -2.15 13.65 3.53
CA ALA A 160 -2.60 12.92 4.72
C ALA A 160 -4.13 12.83 4.86
N GLY A 161 -4.88 13.05 3.77
CA GLY A 161 -6.36 13.09 3.81
C GLY A 161 -7.03 11.77 4.20
N GLY A 162 -6.39 10.63 3.96
CA GLY A 162 -6.88 9.29 4.28
C GLY A 162 -6.17 8.62 5.46
N GLU A 163 -5.33 9.31 6.22
CA GLU A 163 -4.49 8.75 7.30
C GLU A 163 -5.30 8.42 8.57
N ILE A 164 -6.39 7.66 8.42
CA ILE A 164 -7.32 7.33 9.52
C ILE A 164 -6.69 6.45 10.60
N GLY A 165 -5.68 5.65 10.26
CA GLY A 165 -4.92 4.86 11.22
C GLY A 165 -4.22 5.70 12.27
N HIS A 166 -3.96 6.98 11.97
CA HIS A 166 -3.33 7.93 12.88
C HIS A 166 -4.31 8.81 13.65
N MET A 167 -5.61 8.53 13.62
CA MET A 167 -6.56 9.16 14.54
C MET A 167 -6.24 8.78 15.97
N CYS A 168 -6.11 9.76 16.86
CA CYS A 168 -5.82 9.53 18.27
C CYS A 168 -7.09 9.04 18.99
N LEU A 169 -7.07 7.82 19.52
CA LEU A 169 -8.12 7.23 20.34
C LEU A 169 -7.84 7.39 21.84
N ASN A 170 -6.58 7.39 22.23
CA ASN A 170 -6.18 7.48 23.63
C ASN A 170 -4.98 8.40 23.81
N PRO A 171 -5.21 9.68 24.17
CA PRO A 171 -4.10 10.63 24.37
C PRO A 171 -3.14 10.26 25.51
N ALA A 172 -3.55 9.35 26.41
CA ALA A 172 -2.72 8.88 27.54
C ALA A 172 -1.90 7.62 27.21
N GLU A 173 -1.92 7.14 25.98
CA GLU A 173 -1.10 6.00 25.54
C GLU A 173 0.38 6.35 25.58
N GLU A 174 1.17 5.54 26.29
CA GLU A 174 2.62 5.76 26.44
C GLU A 174 3.43 5.16 25.27
N ARG A 175 2.90 4.16 24.58
CA ARG A 175 3.57 3.54 23.44
C ARG A 175 3.62 4.51 22.27
N THR A 176 4.77 4.62 21.63
CA THR A 176 4.97 5.45 20.45
C THR A 176 4.48 4.70 19.20
N CYS A 177 3.67 5.36 18.38
CA CYS A 177 3.31 4.91 17.04
C CYS A 177 4.49 5.08 16.07
N GLY A 178 4.52 4.32 14.97
CA GLY A 178 5.55 4.44 13.93
C GLY A 178 5.70 5.85 13.34
N CYS A 179 4.65 6.67 13.37
CA CYS A 179 4.68 8.07 12.94
C CYS A 179 5.27 9.05 13.99
N GLY A 180 5.61 8.56 15.21
CA GLY A 180 6.10 9.36 16.33
C GLY A 180 5.03 9.92 17.26
N GLY A 181 3.74 9.77 16.95
CA GLY A 181 2.62 10.13 17.83
C GLY A 181 2.24 9.00 18.80
N HIS A 182 1.14 9.19 19.55
CA HIS A 182 0.68 8.27 20.57
C HIS A 182 -0.82 8.03 20.49
N GLY A 183 -1.27 6.84 20.92
CA GLY A 183 -2.67 6.50 21.08
C GLY A 183 -3.47 6.42 19.79
N HIS A 184 -2.81 6.13 18.69
CA HIS A 184 -3.42 6.06 17.38
C HIS A 184 -4.21 4.77 17.17
N LEU A 185 -5.26 4.83 16.34
CA LEU A 185 -6.11 3.69 15.98
C LEU A 185 -5.28 2.46 15.55
N GLU A 186 -4.24 2.67 14.78
CA GLU A 186 -3.33 1.61 14.31
C GLU A 186 -2.72 0.80 15.46
N GLN A 187 -2.36 1.43 16.58
CA GLN A 187 -1.75 0.78 17.74
C GLN A 187 -2.70 -0.22 18.44
N TYR A 188 -3.99 -0.15 18.14
CA TYR A 188 -5.02 -1.01 18.73
C TYR A 188 -5.59 -2.02 17.75
N SER A 189 -5.76 -1.65 16.48
CA SER A 189 -6.55 -2.42 15.51
C SER A 189 -5.73 -3.05 14.38
N SER A 190 -4.46 -2.69 14.18
CA SER A 190 -3.59 -3.36 13.22
C SER A 190 -3.17 -4.76 13.71
N ALA A 191 -2.68 -5.61 12.81
CA ALA A 191 -2.14 -6.91 13.18
C ALA A 191 -1.04 -6.80 14.25
N THR A 192 -0.12 -5.84 14.08
CA THR A 192 0.93 -5.55 15.08
C THR A 192 0.34 -5.02 16.38
N GLY A 193 -0.68 -4.17 16.30
CA GLY A 193 -1.39 -3.62 17.46
C GLY A 193 -2.09 -4.70 18.27
N VAL A 194 -2.80 -5.63 17.61
CA VAL A 194 -3.47 -6.76 18.26
C VAL A 194 -2.47 -7.63 19.03
N VAL A 195 -1.36 -8.01 18.39
CA VAL A 195 -0.31 -8.81 19.05
C VAL A 195 0.28 -8.07 20.24
N SER A 196 0.63 -6.78 20.08
CA SER A 196 1.20 -5.97 21.16
C SER A 196 0.25 -5.83 22.35
N ASN A 197 -1.04 -5.64 22.10
CA ASN A 197 -2.06 -5.53 23.13
C ASN A 197 -2.25 -6.86 23.86
N TYR A 198 -2.32 -7.98 23.12
CA TYR A 198 -2.40 -9.30 23.69
C TYR A 198 -1.23 -9.59 24.66
N LEU A 199 0.01 -9.35 24.21
CA LEU A 199 1.20 -9.54 25.06
C LEU A 199 1.18 -8.66 26.31
N ALA A 200 0.70 -7.42 26.17
CA ALA A 200 0.56 -6.50 27.32
C ALA A 200 -0.47 -7.01 28.34
N GLU A 201 -1.60 -7.53 27.87
CA GLU A 201 -2.62 -8.10 28.77
C GLU A 201 -2.15 -9.40 29.43
N CYS A 202 -1.48 -10.30 28.72
CA CYS A 202 -0.86 -11.49 29.31
C CYS A 202 0.10 -11.11 30.45
N LYS A 203 0.96 -10.11 30.20
CA LYS A 203 1.89 -9.60 31.23
C LYS A 203 1.16 -9.04 32.46
N LYS A 204 0.07 -8.30 32.27
CA LYS A 204 -0.74 -7.76 33.39
C LYS A 204 -1.42 -8.88 34.18
N ALA A 205 -1.92 -9.89 33.48
CA ALA A 205 -2.58 -11.05 34.10
C ALA A 205 -1.61 -12.04 34.73
N GLY A 206 -0.31 -11.94 34.47
CA GLY A 206 0.71 -12.88 34.92
C GLY A 206 0.58 -14.27 34.28
N VAL A 207 0.06 -14.32 33.04
CA VAL A 207 -0.06 -15.55 32.24
C VAL A 207 0.96 -15.59 31.13
N GLU A 208 1.42 -16.78 30.78
CA GLU A 208 2.31 -16.95 29.63
C GLU A 208 1.53 -16.75 28.32
N PRO A 209 2.05 -15.98 27.36
CA PRO A 209 1.40 -15.84 26.07
C PRO A 209 1.50 -17.15 25.26
N ILE A 210 0.58 -17.31 24.28
CA ILE A 210 0.70 -18.37 23.27
C ILE A 210 1.97 -18.18 22.45
N GLU A 211 2.42 -19.25 21.79
CA GLU A 211 3.48 -19.17 20.79
C GLU A 211 2.98 -18.38 19.56
N LEU A 212 3.70 -17.33 19.19
CA LEU A 212 3.39 -16.47 18.06
C LEU A 212 4.35 -16.78 16.91
N THR A 213 3.83 -16.89 15.69
CA THR A 213 4.64 -17.14 14.48
C THR A 213 5.39 -15.89 14.05
N GLY A 214 4.95 -14.70 14.49
CA GLY A 214 5.61 -13.44 14.21
C GLY A 214 5.01 -12.25 14.95
N PRO A 215 5.71 -11.10 14.95
CA PRO A 215 5.30 -9.92 15.73
C PRO A 215 4.04 -9.21 15.18
N SER A 216 3.60 -9.57 13.99
CA SER A 216 2.38 -9.04 13.34
C SER A 216 1.39 -10.15 12.98
N ASP A 217 1.59 -11.37 13.47
CA ASP A 217 0.69 -12.49 13.17
C ASP A 217 -0.47 -12.56 14.17
N SER A 218 -1.40 -11.61 14.01
CA SER A 218 -2.62 -11.54 14.81
C SER A 218 -3.54 -12.76 14.66
N LYS A 219 -3.32 -13.60 13.62
CA LYS A 219 -4.11 -14.82 13.39
C LYS A 219 -3.98 -15.79 14.56
N ASP A 220 -2.77 -15.93 15.12
CA ASP A 220 -2.50 -16.80 16.26
C ASP A 220 -3.31 -16.36 17.46
N VAL A 221 -3.36 -15.05 17.75
CA VAL A 221 -4.15 -14.47 18.83
C VAL A 221 -5.64 -14.72 18.63
N PHE A 222 -6.17 -14.48 17.43
CA PHE A 222 -7.57 -14.74 17.12
C PHE A 222 -7.93 -16.22 17.16
N GLN A 223 -7.00 -17.11 16.76
CA GLN A 223 -7.21 -18.54 16.84
C GLN A 223 -7.30 -19.00 18.31
N ALA A 224 -6.36 -18.59 19.15
CA ALA A 224 -6.39 -18.90 20.58
C ALA A 224 -7.69 -18.39 21.24
N CYS A 225 -8.11 -17.17 20.93
CA CYS A 225 -9.37 -16.65 21.43
C CYS A 225 -10.60 -17.50 21.03
N ARG A 226 -10.63 -18.03 19.79
CA ARG A 226 -11.70 -18.95 19.33
C ARG A 226 -11.67 -20.28 20.03
N GLU A 227 -10.50 -20.75 20.43
CA GLU A 227 -10.28 -22.00 21.15
C GLU A 227 -10.55 -21.88 22.66
N GLY A 228 -10.87 -20.69 23.14
CA GLY A 228 -11.29 -20.41 24.51
C GLY A 228 -10.18 -19.91 25.42
N ASP A 229 -9.03 -19.56 24.89
CA ASP A 229 -8.02 -18.78 25.59
C ASP A 229 -8.59 -17.38 25.90
N LYS A 230 -8.44 -16.92 27.17
CA LYS A 230 -9.11 -15.72 27.68
C LYS A 230 -8.11 -14.64 28.01
#